data_6bf544669eb515bc9ea97d83d6d36a47
#
_entry.id   6bf544669eb515bc9ea97d83d6d36a47
#
_cell.length_a   1.000
_cell.length_b   1.000
_cell.length_c   1.000
_cell.angle_alpha   90.00
_cell.angle_beta   90.00
_cell.angle_gamma   90.00
#
_symmetry.space_group_name_H-M   'P 1'
#
loop_
_entity.id
_entity.type
_entity.pdbx_description
1 polymer ?
#
loop_
_entity_poly.entity_id
_entity_poly.type
_entity_poly.pdbx_seq_one_letter_code
_entity_poly.pdbx_strand_id
1 'polypeptide(L)'
;DEYYLQCVKLLGYPEFLTKSLILYLEHNNIQFRYNKRLIFLSDKDKQKEIQRYTKNWSKSHKEFLKVLTYEDNSLCAYYNNILVIYNKDIQKLVEDITNVTKFLNHYGVPTVIDKSNMGDIWYSTISGMFRSNLVSPLMEIDESKDIFFI
;
A
#
# COMPACT_ATOMS: atom_id res chain seq x y z
N ASP A 1 -18.38 -19.73 -12.30
CA ASP A 1 -18.43 -18.33 -12.74
C ASP A 1 -17.02 -17.79 -12.82
N GLU A 2 -16.64 -17.24 -13.97
CA GLU A 2 -15.33 -16.64 -14.18
C GLU A 2 -15.40 -15.14 -13.85
N TYR A 3 -14.37 -14.63 -13.18
CA TYR A 3 -14.20 -13.21 -12.88
C TYR A 3 -12.87 -12.72 -13.43
N TYR A 4 -12.88 -11.54 -14.00
CA TYR A 4 -11.68 -10.76 -14.26
C TYR A 4 -11.34 -9.98 -13.01
N LEU A 5 -10.04 -9.86 -12.70
CA LEU A 5 -9.58 -9.11 -11.56
C LEU A 5 -8.37 -8.24 -11.90
N GLN A 6 -8.21 -7.14 -11.17
CA GLN A 6 -7.05 -6.29 -11.23
C GLN A 6 -6.67 -5.82 -9.83
N CYS A 7 -5.38 -5.88 -9.53
CA CYS A 7 -4.81 -5.34 -8.30
C CYS A 7 -4.33 -3.91 -8.54
N VAL A 8 -4.78 -3.01 -7.69
CA VAL A 8 -4.33 -1.60 -7.63
C VAL A 8 -3.58 -1.42 -6.32
N LYS A 9 -2.29 -1.15 -6.42
CA LYS A 9 -1.45 -0.85 -5.26
C LYS A 9 -1.50 0.64 -4.97
N LEU A 10 -1.82 1.00 -3.73
CA LEU A 10 -1.82 2.37 -3.27
C LEU A 10 -0.45 2.69 -2.68
N LEU A 11 0.19 3.75 -3.20
CA LEU A 11 1.45 4.26 -2.70
C LEU A 11 1.17 5.46 -1.78
N GLY A 12 1.12 5.21 -0.49
CA GLY A 12 0.84 6.24 0.49
C GLY A 12 -0.28 5.86 1.44
N TYR A 13 -0.36 6.59 2.53
CA TYR A 13 -1.34 6.40 3.59
C TYR A 13 -2.05 7.72 3.88
N PRO A 14 -3.19 7.97 3.27
CA PRO A 14 -4.04 9.07 3.70
C PRO A 14 -4.94 8.57 4.84
N GLU A 15 -4.75 9.10 6.03
CA GLU A 15 -5.42 8.69 7.27
C GLU A 15 -6.95 8.66 7.16
N PHE A 16 -7.53 9.60 6.41
CA PHE A 16 -8.99 9.73 6.27
C PHE A 16 -9.56 9.10 5.01
N LEU A 17 -8.73 8.57 4.13
CA LEU A 17 -9.20 8.11 2.81
C LEU A 17 -9.87 6.74 2.85
N THR A 18 -9.54 5.88 3.82
CA THR A 18 -10.07 4.50 3.82
C THR A 18 -11.59 4.47 3.83
N LYS A 19 -12.20 5.23 4.73
CA LYS A 19 -13.66 5.30 4.83
C LYS A 19 -14.28 5.90 3.57
N SER A 20 -13.70 6.99 3.07
CA SER A 20 -14.18 7.65 1.85
C SER A 20 -14.03 6.75 0.62
N LEU A 21 -12.93 5.98 0.53
CA LEU A 21 -12.72 5.02 -0.55
C LEU A 21 -13.75 3.89 -0.50
N ILE A 22 -13.99 3.30 0.67
CA ILE A 22 -14.99 2.23 0.82
C ILE A 22 -16.37 2.74 0.44
N LEU A 23 -16.78 3.89 0.95
CA LEU A 23 -18.07 4.50 0.61
C LEU A 23 -18.19 4.80 -0.90
N TYR A 24 -17.11 5.27 -1.52
CA TYR A 24 -17.07 5.50 -2.97
C TYR A 24 -17.27 4.20 -3.75
N LEU A 25 -16.57 3.12 -3.37
CA LEU A 25 -16.66 1.82 -4.03
C LEU A 25 -18.06 1.22 -3.90
N GLU A 26 -18.64 1.26 -2.70
CA GLU A 26 -20.00 0.79 -2.42
C GLU A 26 -21.04 1.59 -3.19
N HIS A 27 -20.97 2.93 -3.16
CA HIS A 27 -21.90 3.80 -3.86
C HIS A 27 -21.92 3.57 -5.38
N ASN A 28 -20.77 3.23 -5.95
CA ASN A 28 -20.65 2.93 -7.39
C ASN A 28 -20.86 1.45 -7.72
N ASN A 29 -21.26 0.62 -6.75
CA ASN A 29 -21.46 -0.82 -6.92
C ASN A 29 -20.22 -1.54 -7.48
N ILE A 30 -19.02 -1.09 -7.13
CA ILE A 30 -17.76 -1.71 -7.53
C ILE A 30 -17.49 -2.89 -6.62
N GLN A 31 -17.25 -4.06 -7.20
CA GLN A 31 -16.87 -5.25 -6.44
C GLN A 31 -15.40 -5.20 -6.10
N PHE A 32 -15.07 -5.27 -4.82
CA PHE A 32 -13.69 -5.11 -4.37
C PHE A 32 -13.34 -5.97 -3.15
N ARG A 33 -12.04 -6.14 -2.96
CA ARG A 33 -11.43 -6.57 -1.70
C ARG A 33 -10.29 -5.61 -1.38
N TYR A 34 -10.32 -5.05 -0.20
CA TYR A 34 -9.30 -4.13 0.27
C TYR A 34 -8.41 -4.81 1.32
N ASN A 35 -7.11 -4.82 1.07
CA ASN A 35 -6.13 -5.46 1.93
C ASN A 35 -5.08 -4.44 2.38
N LYS A 36 -4.94 -4.30 3.68
CA LYS A 36 -3.86 -3.55 4.34
C LYS A 36 -2.99 -4.52 5.12
N ARG A 37 -1.70 -4.42 4.96
CA ARG A 37 -0.73 -5.22 5.71
C ARG A 37 0.41 -4.35 6.19
N LEU A 38 0.71 -4.48 7.47
CA LEU A 38 1.89 -3.93 8.11
C LEU A 38 2.79 -5.08 8.53
N ILE A 39 4.06 -5.01 8.16
CA ILE A 39 5.08 -5.96 8.59
C ILE A 39 6.08 -5.16 9.41
N PHE A 40 5.95 -5.27 10.73
CA PHE A 40 6.84 -4.57 11.66
C PHE A 40 8.25 -5.12 11.56
N LEU A 41 9.22 -4.22 11.59
CA LEU A 41 10.63 -4.56 11.57
C LEU A 41 11.17 -4.66 13.01
N SER A 42 12.02 -5.66 13.24
CA SER A 42 12.87 -5.65 14.42
C SER A 42 13.90 -4.51 14.32
N ASP A 43 14.44 -4.03 15.44
CA ASP A 43 15.46 -2.97 15.46
C ASP A 43 16.65 -3.33 14.57
N LYS A 44 17.05 -4.59 14.57
CA LYS A 44 18.13 -5.11 13.73
C LYS A 44 17.80 -5.01 12.24
N ASP A 45 16.59 -5.31 11.84
CA ASP A 45 16.16 -5.26 10.45
C ASP A 45 15.90 -3.82 10.01
N LYS A 46 15.37 -2.98 10.91
CA LYS A 46 15.26 -1.53 10.73
C LYS A 46 16.62 -0.93 10.37
N GLN A 47 17.67 -1.24 11.16
CA GLN A 47 19.02 -0.73 10.91
C GLN A 47 19.59 -1.21 9.57
N LYS A 48 19.37 -2.46 9.18
CA LYS A 48 19.81 -2.98 7.88
C LYS A 48 19.11 -2.26 6.71
N GLU A 49 17.81 -2.05 6.81
CA GLU A 49 17.07 -1.37 5.76
C GLU A 49 17.49 0.10 5.64
N ILE A 50 17.66 0.79 6.74
CA ILE A 50 18.18 2.16 6.75
C ILE A 50 19.55 2.21 6.06
N GLN A 51 20.46 1.29 6.39
CA GLN A 51 21.77 1.20 5.74
C GLN A 51 21.66 0.92 4.24
N ARG A 52 20.71 0.07 3.83
CA ARG A 52 20.46 -0.24 2.42
C ARG A 52 19.98 0.96 1.64
N TYR A 53 19.05 1.73 2.18
CA TYR A 53 18.57 2.96 1.56
C TYR A 53 19.63 4.06 1.54
N THR A 54 20.44 4.19 2.60
CA THR A 54 21.48 5.24 2.69
C THR A 54 22.65 5.05 1.77
N LYS A 55 22.93 3.82 1.31
CA LYS A 55 24.04 3.58 0.37
C LYS A 55 23.89 4.33 -0.95
N ASN A 56 22.67 4.57 -1.38
CA ASN A 56 22.34 5.13 -2.69
C ASN A 56 21.88 6.60 -2.63
N TRP A 57 21.91 7.26 -1.48
CA TRP A 57 21.32 8.57 -1.29
C TRP A 57 22.38 9.67 -1.17
N SER A 58 22.00 10.87 -1.62
CA SER A 58 22.82 12.08 -1.47
C SER A 58 22.98 12.46 0.02
N LYS A 59 23.97 13.31 0.31
CA LYS A 59 24.32 13.72 1.67
C LYS A 59 23.15 14.34 2.44
N SER A 60 22.31 15.13 1.77
CA SER A 60 21.12 15.78 2.35
C SER A 60 20.04 14.78 2.78
N HIS A 61 19.86 13.71 2.02
CA HIS A 61 18.91 12.64 2.37
C HIS A 61 19.41 11.79 3.55
N LYS A 62 20.74 11.68 3.73
CA LYS A 62 21.34 10.99 4.88
C LYS A 62 21.11 11.75 6.20
N GLU A 63 21.03 13.08 6.15
CA GLU A 63 20.70 13.90 7.33
C GLU A 63 19.24 13.74 7.73
N PHE A 64 18.32 13.69 6.77
CA PHE A 64 16.91 13.42 7.03
C PHE A 64 16.70 12.05 7.69
N LEU A 65 17.39 11.01 7.22
CA LEU A 65 17.34 9.69 7.84
C LEU A 65 17.96 9.62 9.23
N LYS A 66 18.96 10.45 9.51
CA LYS A 66 19.50 10.54 10.87
C LYS A 66 18.46 11.08 11.85
N VAL A 67 17.62 12.02 11.44
CA VAL A 67 16.50 12.51 12.25
C VAL A 67 15.51 11.38 12.53
N LEU A 68 15.15 10.58 11.53
CA LEU A 68 14.27 9.41 11.68
C LEU A 68 14.86 8.28 12.54
N THR A 69 16.20 8.22 12.67
CA THR A 69 16.89 7.18 13.47
C THR A 69 17.15 7.59 14.90
N TYR A 70 17.05 8.88 15.23
CA TYR A 70 17.32 9.40 16.56
C TYR A 70 16.13 9.29 17.52
N GLU A 71 14.93 9.12 17.03
CA GLU A 71 13.79 8.78 17.86
C GLU A 71 13.81 7.25 18.10
N ASP A 72 14.46 6.86 19.18
CA ASP A 72 14.74 5.46 19.55
C ASP A 72 13.49 4.55 19.69
N ASN A 73 12.29 5.13 19.68
CA ASN A 73 11.02 4.42 19.85
C ASN A 73 10.11 4.39 18.62
N SER A 74 10.56 4.89 17.47
CA SER A 74 9.72 4.85 16.28
C SER A 74 9.59 3.42 15.73
N LEU A 75 8.36 2.96 15.64
CA LEU A 75 8.04 1.69 14.98
C LEU A 75 8.17 1.87 13.46
N CYS A 76 8.95 1.00 12.82
CA CYS A 76 9.04 0.95 11.37
C CYS A 76 8.36 -0.32 10.85
N ALA A 77 7.61 -0.18 9.78
CA ALA A 77 6.98 -1.31 9.12
C ALA A 77 7.03 -1.18 7.60
N TYR A 78 7.05 -2.30 6.92
CA TYR A 78 6.66 -2.34 5.52
C TYR A 78 5.15 -2.25 5.43
N TYR A 79 4.69 -1.29 4.65
CA TYR A 79 3.27 -1.07 4.42
C TYR A 79 2.86 -1.56 3.03
N ASN A 80 1.91 -2.46 3.00
CA ASN A 80 1.32 -2.96 1.77
C ASN A 80 -0.18 -2.65 1.76
N ASN A 81 -0.61 -1.89 0.75
CA ASN A 81 -1.97 -1.42 0.60
C ASN A 81 -2.45 -1.75 -0.80
N ILE A 82 -3.33 -2.75 -0.90
CA ILE A 82 -3.78 -3.30 -2.17
C ILE A 82 -5.29 -3.33 -2.22
N LEU A 83 -5.84 -2.74 -3.26
CA LEU A 83 -7.22 -2.85 -3.65
C LEU A 83 -7.33 -3.83 -4.82
N VAL A 84 -8.07 -4.90 -4.63
CA VAL A 84 -8.43 -5.85 -5.68
C VAL A 84 -9.83 -5.51 -6.17
N ILE A 85 -9.96 -5.16 -7.45
CA ILE A 85 -11.23 -4.90 -8.11
C ILE A 85 -11.52 -6.07 -9.01
N TYR A 86 -12.75 -6.55 -9.05
CA TYR A 86 -13.15 -7.69 -9.87
C TYR A 86 -14.54 -7.52 -10.47
N ASN A 87 -14.72 -8.03 -11.67
CA ASN A 87 -15.99 -7.99 -12.36
C ASN A 87 -16.10 -9.18 -13.32
N LYS A 88 -17.33 -9.61 -13.65
CA LYS A 88 -17.59 -10.61 -14.71
C LYS A 88 -17.43 -10.01 -16.11
N ASP A 89 -17.62 -8.70 -16.24
CA ASP A 89 -17.44 -7.95 -17.47
C ASP A 89 -16.10 -7.22 -17.46
N ILE A 90 -15.25 -7.53 -18.44
CA ILE A 90 -13.91 -6.92 -18.55
C ILE A 90 -13.99 -5.42 -18.89
N GLN A 91 -14.99 -4.99 -19.67
CA GLN A 91 -15.13 -3.57 -20.02
C GLN A 91 -15.51 -2.76 -18.78
N LYS A 92 -16.45 -3.29 -17.98
CA LYS A 92 -16.83 -2.71 -16.70
C LYS A 92 -15.68 -2.68 -15.71
N LEU A 93 -14.88 -3.75 -15.66
CA LEU A 93 -13.67 -3.77 -14.81
C LEU A 93 -12.71 -2.63 -15.18
N VAL A 94 -12.44 -2.40 -16.46
CA VAL A 94 -11.54 -1.34 -16.93
C VAL A 94 -12.10 0.04 -16.58
N GLU A 95 -13.40 0.24 -16.74
CA GLU A 95 -14.08 1.47 -16.33
C GLU A 95 -13.95 1.71 -14.82
N ASP A 96 -14.26 0.70 -14.02
CA ASP A 96 -14.19 0.75 -12.55
C ASP A 96 -12.77 1.11 -12.07
N ILE A 97 -11.73 0.47 -12.64
CA ILE A 97 -10.33 0.75 -12.34
C ILE A 97 -9.99 2.21 -12.68
N THR A 98 -10.41 2.67 -13.85
CA THR A 98 -10.16 4.04 -14.30
C THR A 98 -10.79 5.06 -13.36
N ASN A 99 -12.00 4.82 -12.92
CA ASN A 99 -12.75 5.70 -12.03
C ASN A 99 -12.13 5.71 -10.62
N VAL A 100 -11.76 4.54 -10.10
CA VAL A 100 -11.09 4.42 -8.79
C VAL A 100 -9.72 5.10 -8.81
N THR A 101 -8.96 4.92 -9.88
CA THR A 101 -7.65 5.57 -10.02
C THR A 101 -7.77 7.09 -10.07
N LYS A 102 -8.76 7.62 -10.80
CA LYS A 102 -9.06 9.06 -10.82
C LYS A 102 -9.47 9.57 -9.43
N PHE A 103 -10.33 8.83 -8.73
CA PHE A 103 -10.74 9.17 -7.37
C PHE A 103 -9.51 9.25 -6.44
N LEU A 104 -8.66 8.22 -6.42
CA LEU A 104 -7.46 8.19 -5.58
C LEU A 104 -6.48 9.32 -5.92
N ASN A 105 -6.25 9.58 -7.20
CA ASN A 105 -5.39 10.68 -7.65
C ASN A 105 -5.93 12.06 -7.23
N HIS A 106 -7.26 12.24 -7.24
CA HIS A 106 -7.89 13.48 -6.75
C HIS A 106 -7.55 13.76 -5.29
N TYR A 107 -7.43 12.72 -4.47
CA TYR A 107 -7.01 12.82 -3.07
C TYR A 107 -5.49 12.75 -2.86
N GLY A 108 -4.72 12.85 -3.93
CA GLY A 108 -3.24 12.84 -3.85
C GLY A 108 -2.63 11.49 -3.52
N VAL A 109 -3.36 10.38 -3.75
CA VAL A 109 -2.86 9.02 -3.52
C VAL A 109 -2.36 8.41 -4.83
N PRO A 110 -1.04 8.33 -5.03
CA PRO A 110 -0.49 7.66 -6.20
C PRO A 110 -0.84 6.18 -6.20
N THR A 111 -1.15 5.65 -7.37
CA THR A 111 -1.49 4.25 -7.56
C THR A 111 -0.56 3.60 -8.57
N VAL A 112 -0.31 2.30 -8.39
CA VAL A 112 0.43 1.47 -9.35
C VAL A 112 -0.39 0.25 -9.72
N ILE A 113 -0.52 0.04 -11.04
CA ILE A 113 -1.10 -1.17 -11.62
C ILE A 113 0.04 -1.94 -12.26
N ASP A 114 0.54 -2.94 -11.52
CA ASP A 114 1.61 -3.81 -12.03
C ASP A 114 0.99 -5.03 -12.70
N LYS A 115 1.03 -5.04 -14.04
CA LYS A 115 0.49 -6.14 -14.84
C LYS A 115 1.42 -7.35 -14.86
N SER A 116 2.73 -7.14 -14.68
CA SER A 116 3.73 -8.18 -14.78
C SER A 116 3.75 -9.11 -13.57
N ASN A 117 3.48 -8.55 -12.38
CA ASN A 117 3.53 -9.26 -11.11
C ASN A 117 2.14 -9.42 -10.47
N MET A 118 1.07 -9.30 -11.24
CA MET A 118 -0.30 -9.30 -10.72
C MET A 118 -0.62 -10.55 -9.90
N GLY A 119 -0.13 -11.71 -10.33
CA GLY A 119 -0.32 -12.97 -9.60
C GLY A 119 0.29 -12.94 -8.20
N ASP A 120 1.53 -12.49 -8.07
CA ASP A 120 2.22 -12.39 -6.78
C ASP A 120 1.57 -11.33 -5.87
N ILE A 121 1.12 -10.22 -6.46
CA ILE A 121 0.39 -9.17 -5.76
C ILE A 121 -0.92 -9.73 -5.20
N TRP A 122 -1.68 -10.45 -6.04
CA TRP A 122 -2.94 -11.06 -5.63
C TRP A 122 -2.73 -12.12 -4.54
N TYR A 123 -1.74 -13.02 -4.70
CA TYR A 123 -1.39 -14.01 -3.68
C TYR A 123 -1.02 -13.36 -2.35
N SER A 124 -0.33 -12.21 -2.38
CA SER A 124 0.04 -11.49 -1.17
C SER A 124 -1.17 -10.93 -0.39
N THR A 125 -2.33 -10.84 -1.01
CA THR A 125 -3.58 -10.40 -0.36
C THR A 125 -4.31 -11.54 0.35
N ILE A 126 -3.91 -12.80 0.13
CA ILE A 126 -4.51 -13.95 0.78
C ILE A 126 -3.93 -14.12 2.18
N SER A 127 -4.80 -14.34 3.16
CA SER A 127 -4.39 -14.55 4.54
C SER A 127 -3.47 -15.79 4.65
N GLY A 128 -2.34 -15.65 5.33
CA GLY A 128 -1.35 -16.72 5.49
C GLY A 128 -0.33 -16.86 4.35
N MET A 129 -0.53 -16.17 3.22
CA MET A 129 0.43 -16.15 2.12
C MET A 129 1.42 -14.99 2.32
N PHE A 130 2.61 -15.30 2.86
CA PHE A 130 3.65 -14.29 3.19
C PHE A 130 4.68 -14.07 2.08
N ARG A 131 4.37 -14.29 0.82
CA ARG A 131 5.30 -13.94 -0.24
C ARG A 131 5.55 -12.44 -0.18
N SER A 132 6.83 -12.10 0.00
CA SER A 132 7.30 -10.73 -0.01
C SER A 132 6.94 -10.09 -1.35
N ASN A 133 6.01 -9.20 -1.30
CA ASN A 133 5.68 -8.42 -2.46
C ASN A 133 6.80 -7.39 -2.68
N LEU A 134 7.27 -7.34 -3.89
CA LEU A 134 8.55 -6.81 -4.32
C LEU A 134 8.81 -5.34 -3.97
N VAL A 135 7.80 -4.56 -3.62
CA VAL A 135 7.99 -3.14 -3.28
C VAL A 135 6.91 -2.72 -2.28
N SER A 136 7.15 -2.95 -1.01
CA SER A 136 6.37 -2.30 0.04
C SER A 136 7.17 -1.10 0.53
N PRO A 137 6.61 0.11 0.54
CA PRO A 137 7.29 1.26 1.11
C PRO A 137 7.53 1.04 2.60
N LEU A 138 8.72 1.44 3.06
CA LEU A 138 9.02 1.51 4.48
C LEU A 138 8.31 2.73 5.04
N MET A 139 7.57 2.56 6.12
CA MET A 139 6.88 3.63 6.83
C MET A 139 7.32 3.67 8.27
N GLU A 140 7.45 4.87 8.80
CA GLU A 140 7.48 5.13 10.21
C GLU A 140 6.05 5.18 10.74
N ILE A 141 5.82 4.49 11.83
CA ILE A 141 4.52 4.43 12.48
C ILE A 141 4.61 5.28 13.73
N ASP A 142 3.95 6.41 13.71
CA ASP A 142 3.74 7.23 14.89
C ASP A 142 2.66 6.57 15.74
N GLU A 143 2.97 6.22 16.99
CA GLU A 143 2.02 5.63 17.93
C GLU A 143 0.81 6.53 18.22
N SER A 144 0.93 7.83 17.94
CA SER A 144 -0.16 8.80 18.11
C SER A 144 -1.19 8.76 16.97
N LYS A 145 -0.88 8.06 15.87
CA LYS A 145 -1.75 7.99 14.71
C LYS A 145 -2.46 6.66 14.67
N ASP A 146 -3.77 6.73 14.79
CA ASP A 146 -4.66 5.58 14.70
C ASP A 146 -4.53 4.85 13.34
N ILE A 147 -3.59 3.92 13.27
CA ILE A 147 -3.32 3.10 12.08
C ILE A 147 -4.43 2.07 11.84
N PHE A 148 -5.26 1.85 12.84
CA PHE A 148 -6.30 0.83 12.88
C PHE A 148 -7.71 1.41 12.83
N PHE A 149 -8.05 2.18 11.81
CA PHE A 149 -9.46 2.42 11.54
C PHE A 149 -9.99 1.43 10.52
N ILE A 150 -10.77 0.51 11.05
CA ILE A 150 -11.71 -0.32 10.31
C ILE A 150 -12.98 0.51 10.04
#